data_2870fd5135725b434459cf42ad400acf
#
_entry.id   2870fd5135725b434459cf42ad400acf
#
_cell.length_a   1.000
_cell.length_b   1.000
_cell.length_c   1.000
_cell.angle_alpha   90.00
_cell.angle_beta   90.00
_cell.angle_gamma   90.00
#
_symmetry.space_group_name_H-M   'P 1'
#
loop_
_entity.id
_entity.type
_entity.pdbx_description
1 polymer ?
#
loop_
_entity_poly.entity_id
_entity_poly.type
_entity_poly.pdbx_seq_one_letter_code
_entity_poly.pdbx_strand_id
1 'polypeptide(L)'
;NRRRRQRARASRERDFRKNKKGDLEALSFYGLERPAWRTDLETLYPQTKEILEQLGQEYKLGIIANQLPGLEQRLKDFGILDYFDAIFSSADLGLAKPDPAIFRLALQKTNCLPHQAIMIGDRLDNDIVPAKRIGMKTIWIKQGFGSLAQVKNLEERADWTVEKLTDVLPILLS
;
A
#
# COMPACT_ATOMS: atom_id res chain seq x y z
N ASN A 1 29.27 -32.43 -2.06
CA ASN A 1 28.90 -31.21 -2.84
C ASN A 1 27.41 -30.86 -2.86
N ARG A 2 26.47 -31.80 -2.64
CA ARG A 2 25.03 -31.54 -2.50
C ARG A 2 24.73 -30.67 -1.29
N ARG A 3 25.33 -30.89 -0.13
CA ARG A 3 25.15 -30.13 1.11
C ARG A 3 25.63 -28.67 1.01
N ARG A 4 26.70 -28.40 0.26
CA ARG A 4 27.18 -27.04 -0.02
C ARG A 4 26.20 -26.26 -0.91
N ARG A 5 25.63 -26.90 -1.93
CA ARG A 5 24.59 -26.31 -2.80
C ARG A 5 23.29 -26.05 -2.06
N GLN A 6 22.87 -26.97 -1.17
CA GLN A 6 21.68 -26.76 -0.32
C GLN A 6 21.86 -25.62 0.70
N ARG A 7 23.03 -25.49 1.34
CA ARG A 7 23.32 -24.38 2.25
C ARG A 7 23.40 -23.03 1.54
N ALA A 8 24.01 -22.98 0.35
CA ALA A 8 24.03 -21.77 -0.47
C ALA A 8 22.65 -21.37 -0.97
N ARG A 9 21.80 -22.35 -1.32
CA ARG A 9 20.40 -22.12 -1.69
C ARG A 9 19.57 -21.58 -0.52
N ALA A 10 19.67 -22.19 0.66
CA ALA A 10 18.98 -21.77 1.87
C ALA A 10 19.46 -20.42 2.42
N SER A 11 20.74 -20.04 2.20
CA SER A 11 21.24 -18.71 2.51
C SER A 11 20.66 -17.65 1.57
N ARG A 12 20.65 -17.91 0.27
CA ARG A 12 20.08 -17.01 -0.75
C ARG A 12 18.56 -16.85 -0.58
N GLU A 13 17.82 -17.92 -0.29
CA GLU A 13 16.39 -17.86 0.00
C GLU A 13 16.06 -16.99 1.26
N ARG A 14 16.97 -16.95 2.24
CA ARG A 14 16.84 -16.04 3.40
C ARG A 14 17.14 -14.59 3.05
N ASP A 15 18.04 -14.33 2.12
CA ASP A 15 18.39 -13.00 1.66
C ASP A 15 17.28 -12.39 0.78
N PHE A 16 16.58 -13.20 -0.02
CA PHE A 16 15.40 -12.78 -0.79
C PHE A 16 14.27 -12.24 0.12
N ARG A 17 14.08 -12.82 1.31
CA ARG A 17 13.05 -12.37 2.26
C ARG A 17 13.39 -11.04 2.95
N LYS A 18 14.65 -10.62 2.92
CA LYS A 18 15.12 -9.37 3.54
C LYS A 18 15.15 -8.19 2.56
N ASN A 19 15.14 -8.46 1.27
CA ASN A 19 15.31 -7.44 0.24
C ASN A 19 13.96 -6.97 -0.30
N LYS A 20 13.77 -5.64 -0.41
CA LYS A 20 12.53 -5.00 -0.92
C LYS A 20 12.22 -5.31 -2.40
N LYS A 21 13.17 -5.92 -3.11
CA LYS A 21 13.06 -6.38 -4.51
C LYS A 21 13.04 -7.90 -4.64
N GLY A 22 12.68 -8.61 -3.59
CA GLY A 22 12.79 -10.06 -3.52
C GLY A 22 12.06 -10.83 -4.62
N ASP A 23 10.96 -10.30 -5.13
CA ASP A 23 10.24 -10.85 -6.27
C ASP A 23 11.06 -10.77 -7.57
N LEU A 24 11.65 -9.62 -7.88
CA LEU A 24 12.48 -9.43 -9.08
C LEU A 24 13.77 -10.22 -9.01
N GLU A 25 14.41 -10.26 -7.84
CA GLU A 25 15.61 -11.06 -7.63
C GLU A 25 15.32 -12.55 -7.72
N ALA A 26 14.19 -13.01 -7.19
CA ALA A 26 13.75 -14.39 -7.32
C ALA A 26 13.52 -14.77 -8.79
N LEU A 27 12.79 -13.95 -9.54
CA LEU A 27 12.56 -14.17 -10.97
C LEU A 27 13.89 -14.24 -11.74
N SER A 28 14.78 -13.26 -11.51
CA SER A 28 16.11 -13.23 -12.12
C SER A 28 16.94 -14.47 -11.77
N PHE A 29 16.90 -14.92 -10.51
CA PHE A 29 17.62 -16.11 -10.05
C PHE A 29 17.16 -17.39 -10.75
N TYR A 30 15.86 -17.49 -11.04
CA TYR A 30 15.29 -18.64 -11.74
C TYR A 30 15.27 -18.47 -13.27
N GLY A 31 15.79 -17.37 -13.81
CA GLY A 31 15.76 -17.06 -15.24
C GLY A 31 14.36 -16.86 -15.79
N LEU A 32 13.43 -16.40 -14.94
CA LEU A 32 12.04 -16.15 -15.30
C LEU A 32 11.85 -14.68 -15.64
N GLU A 33 11.07 -14.41 -16.68
CA GLU A 33 10.64 -13.05 -17.00
C GLU A 33 9.53 -12.60 -16.04
N ARG A 34 9.50 -11.31 -15.76
CA ARG A 34 8.41 -10.72 -14.96
C ARG A 34 7.12 -10.78 -15.78
N PRO A 35 6.09 -11.47 -15.31
CA PRO A 35 4.80 -11.45 -16.00
C PRO A 35 4.22 -10.03 -16.03
N ALA A 36 3.55 -9.68 -17.13
CA ALA A 36 2.80 -8.44 -17.18
C ALA A 36 1.70 -8.42 -16.10
N TRP A 37 1.52 -7.27 -15.49
CA TRP A 37 0.43 -7.10 -14.52
C TRP A 37 -0.92 -7.19 -15.25
N ARG A 38 -1.81 -8.02 -14.76
CA ARG A 38 -3.13 -8.30 -15.35
C ARG A 38 -4.18 -7.36 -14.76
N THR A 39 -4.24 -6.13 -15.28
CA THR A 39 -5.25 -5.13 -14.87
C THR A 39 -6.68 -5.58 -15.19
N ASP A 40 -6.84 -6.46 -16.15
CA ASP A 40 -8.11 -7.08 -16.52
C ASP A 40 -8.68 -8.06 -15.47
N LEU A 41 -7.85 -8.46 -14.51
CA LEU A 41 -8.25 -9.32 -13.38
C LEU A 41 -8.45 -8.52 -12.07
N GLU A 42 -8.22 -7.21 -12.08
CA GLU A 42 -8.46 -6.38 -10.91
C GLU A 42 -9.96 -6.30 -10.61
N THR A 43 -10.31 -6.42 -9.33
CA THR A 43 -11.68 -6.25 -8.84
C THR A 43 -11.69 -5.42 -7.56
N LEU A 44 -12.80 -4.73 -7.31
CA LEU A 44 -12.99 -4.05 -6.03
C LEU A 44 -13.23 -5.06 -4.90
N TYR A 45 -12.74 -4.74 -3.72
CA TYR A 45 -13.19 -5.45 -2.51
C TYR A 45 -14.68 -5.23 -2.28
N PRO A 46 -15.37 -6.19 -1.64
CA PRO A 46 -16.78 -6.04 -1.31
C PRO A 46 -17.05 -4.72 -0.56
N GLN A 47 -18.17 -4.11 -0.85
CA GLN A 47 -18.65 -2.88 -0.18
C GLN A 47 -17.73 -1.65 -0.33
N THR A 48 -16.76 -1.67 -1.27
CA THR A 48 -15.83 -0.53 -1.46
C THR A 48 -16.58 0.77 -1.73
N LYS A 49 -17.60 0.76 -2.60
CA LYS A 49 -18.35 1.96 -2.97
C LYS A 49 -19.10 2.55 -1.77
N GLU A 50 -19.80 1.71 -1.04
CA GLU A 50 -20.56 2.10 0.15
C GLU A 50 -19.66 2.68 1.25
N ILE A 51 -18.46 2.11 1.40
CA ILE A 51 -17.46 2.61 2.36
C ILE A 51 -16.94 3.98 1.92
N LEU A 52 -16.58 4.14 0.64
CA LEU A 52 -16.09 5.41 0.11
C LEU A 52 -17.15 6.50 0.20
N GLU A 53 -18.42 6.17 -0.11
CA GLU A 53 -19.54 7.10 0.02
C GLU A 53 -19.72 7.58 1.47
N GLN A 54 -19.73 6.68 2.44
CA GLN A 54 -19.86 7.05 3.85
C GLN A 54 -18.69 7.89 4.36
N LEU A 55 -17.46 7.51 4.01
CA LEU A 55 -16.28 8.28 4.41
C LEU A 55 -16.22 9.64 3.72
N GLY A 56 -16.65 9.75 2.47
CA GLY A 56 -16.67 10.99 1.71
C GLY A 56 -17.65 12.04 2.24
N GLN A 57 -18.60 11.65 3.08
CA GLN A 57 -19.50 12.59 3.77
C GLN A 57 -18.79 13.39 4.88
N GLU A 58 -17.75 12.78 5.51
CA GLU A 58 -17.07 13.35 6.68
C GLU A 58 -15.63 13.76 6.38
N TYR A 59 -15.00 13.14 5.37
CA TYR A 59 -13.59 13.28 5.06
C TYR A 59 -13.33 13.59 3.60
N LYS A 60 -12.25 14.32 3.35
CA LYS A 60 -11.63 14.36 2.02
C LYS A 60 -10.85 13.07 1.79
N LEU A 61 -11.08 12.42 0.65
CA LEU A 61 -10.46 11.16 0.32
C LEU A 61 -9.34 11.36 -0.70
N GLY A 62 -8.20 10.72 -0.47
CA GLY A 62 -7.08 10.75 -1.40
C GLY A 62 -6.45 9.37 -1.62
N ILE A 63 -5.84 9.20 -2.77
CA ILE A 63 -5.07 7.99 -3.10
C ILE A 63 -3.58 8.31 -3.16
N ILE A 64 -2.75 7.51 -2.49
CA ILE A 64 -1.30 7.45 -2.68
C ILE A 64 -0.95 6.03 -3.09
N ALA A 65 -0.63 5.80 -4.36
CA ALA A 65 -0.50 4.46 -4.92
C ALA A 65 0.81 4.25 -5.71
N ASN A 66 1.46 3.11 -5.48
CA ASN A 66 2.51 2.61 -6.36
C ASN A 66 1.85 1.80 -7.47
N GLN A 67 1.59 2.44 -8.60
CA GLN A 67 0.80 1.88 -9.68
C GLN A 67 1.44 2.10 -11.06
N LEU A 68 1.01 1.29 -12.02
CA LEU A 68 1.26 1.50 -13.44
C LEU A 68 0.50 2.75 -13.95
N PRO A 69 0.91 3.34 -15.08
CA PRO A 69 0.16 4.42 -15.72
C PRO A 69 -1.32 4.07 -15.95
N GLY A 70 -2.19 5.08 -15.94
CA GLY A 70 -3.62 4.91 -16.19
C GLY A 70 -4.44 4.55 -14.95
N LEU A 71 -3.96 4.89 -13.74
CA LEU A 71 -4.72 4.66 -12.50
C LEU A 71 -6.09 5.34 -12.52
N GLU A 72 -6.17 6.61 -12.92
CA GLU A 72 -7.44 7.34 -12.98
C GLU A 72 -8.46 6.67 -13.90
N GLN A 73 -8.03 6.17 -15.08
CA GLN A 73 -8.93 5.46 -15.97
C GLN A 73 -9.46 4.18 -15.32
N ARG A 74 -8.62 3.41 -14.61
CA ARG A 74 -9.08 2.20 -13.89
C ARG A 74 -10.07 2.54 -12.78
N LEU A 75 -9.83 3.62 -12.01
CA LEU A 75 -10.77 4.08 -10.99
C LEU A 75 -12.11 4.51 -11.60
N LYS A 76 -12.09 5.14 -12.78
CA LYS A 76 -13.27 5.49 -13.54
C LYS A 76 -14.03 4.26 -14.03
N ASP A 77 -13.32 3.27 -14.55
CA ASP A 77 -13.91 2.01 -15.03
C ASP A 77 -14.58 1.21 -13.89
N PHE A 78 -14.01 1.30 -12.67
CA PHE A 78 -14.64 0.77 -11.45
C PHE A 78 -15.80 1.65 -10.93
N GLY A 79 -15.98 2.87 -11.44
CA GLY A 79 -16.98 3.83 -10.99
C GLY A 79 -16.72 4.30 -9.55
N ILE A 80 -15.45 4.56 -9.20
CA ILE A 80 -15.03 5.05 -7.89
C ILE A 80 -14.13 6.29 -7.97
N LEU A 81 -13.84 6.80 -9.16
CA LEU A 81 -12.97 7.96 -9.34
C LEU A 81 -13.50 9.19 -8.59
N ASP A 82 -14.79 9.44 -8.68
CA ASP A 82 -15.45 10.66 -8.17
C ASP A 82 -15.52 10.73 -6.64
N TYR A 83 -15.17 9.64 -5.93
CA TYR A 83 -15.05 9.67 -4.46
C TYR A 83 -13.75 10.31 -3.98
N PHE A 84 -12.76 10.52 -4.85
CA PHE A 84 -11.44 10.98 -4.45
C PHE A 84 -11.19 12.44 -4.83
N ASP A 85 -10.84 13.25 -3.84
CA ASP A 85 -10.44 14.66 -4.01
C ASP A 85 -9.05 14.81 -4.63
N ALA A 86 -8.17 13.81 -4.45
CA ALA A 86 -6.81 13.85 -4.96
C ALA A 86 -6.23 12.46 -5.21
N ILE A 87 -5.42 12.33 -6.26
CA ILE A 87 -4.78 11.08 -6.66
C ILE A 87 -3.28 11.32 -6.87
N PHE A 88 -2.46 10.52 -6.18
CA PHE A 88 -1.00 10.58 -6.24
C PHE A 88 -0.48 9.19 -6.67
N SER A 89 -0.26 9.05 -7.96
CA SER A 89 0.25 7.83 -8.58
C SER A 89 1.76 7.90 -8.77
N SER A 90 2.47 6.85 -8.41
CA SER A 90 3.93 6.79 -8.60
C SER A 90 4.35 6.90 -10.06
N ALA A 91 3.55 6.37 -10.98
CA ALA A 91 3.84 6.43 -12.41
C ALA A 91 3.79 7.87 -12.96
N ASP A 92 2.87 8.69 -12.45
CA ASP A 92 2.66 10.05 -12.93
C ASP A 92 3.63 11.05 -12.26
N LEU A 93 4.03 10.77 -11.02
CA LEU A 93 4.84 11.68 -10.20
C LEU A 93 6.34 11.37 -10.23
N GLY A 94 6.73 10.17 -10.65
CA GLY A 94 8.11 9.70 -10.49
C GLY A 94 8.54 9.50 -9.02
N LEU A 95 7.59 9.55 -8.09
CA LEU A 95 7.77 9.34 -6.65
C LEU A 95 6.99 8.08 -6.24
N ALA A 96 7.58 7.24 -5.40
CA ALA A 96 6.94 5.98 -4.99
C ALA A 96 7.08 5.73 -3.49
N LYS A 97 6.06 5.14 -2.87
CA LYS A 97 6.15 4.60 -1.51
C LYS A 97 7.25 3.53 -1.46
N PRO A 98 8.08 3.46 -0.43
CA PRO A 98 7.98 4.12 0.87
C PRO A 98 8.68 5.48 0.98
N ASP A 99 9.10 6.11 -0.11
CA ASP A 99 9.72 7.44 -0.03
C ASP A 99 8.73 8.43 0.63
N PRO A 100 9.11 9.10 1.73
CA PRO A 100 8.25 10.08 2.39
C PRO A 100 7.91 11.29 1.50
N ALA A 101 8.63 11.50 0.40
CA ALA A 101 8.37 12.61 -0.51
C ALA A 101 6.96 12.54 -1.12
N ILE A 102 6.47 11.35 -1.49
CA ILE A 102 5.12 11.23 -2.06
C ILE A 102 4.02 11.58 -1.04
N PHE A 103 4.20 11.20 0.22
CA PHE A 103 3.26 11.55 1.30
C PHE A 103 3.27 13.06 1.60
N ARG A 104 4.48 13.66 1.68
CA ARG A 104 4.61 15.11 1.89
C ARG A 104 4.01 15.90 0.74
N LEU A 105 4.20 15.45 -0.50
CA LEU A 105 3.57 16.07 -1.68
C LEU A 105 2.04 15.98 -1.58
N ALA A 106 1.49 14.83 -1.19
CA ALA A 106 0.06 14.66 -1.01
C ALA A 106 -0.49 15.61 0.05
N LEU A 107 0.13 15.69 1.22
CA LEU A 107 -0.26 16.62 2.29
C LEU A 107 -0.20 18.08 1.85
N GLN A 108 0.88 18.46 1.16
CA GLN A 108 1.05 19.83 0.62
C GLN A 108 -0.03 20.16 -0.39
N LYS A 109 -0.30 19.29 -1.35
CA LYS A 109 -1.29 19.52 -2.42
C LYS A 109 -2.72 19.57 -1.91
N THR A 110 -3.01 18.85 -0.84
CA THR A 110 -4.33 18.86 -0.19
C THR A 110 -4.46 19.89 0.93
N ASN A 111 -3.40 20.66 1.19
CA ASN A 111 -3.31 21.62 2.29
C ASN A 111 -3.69 20.99 3.65
N CYS A 112 -3.17 19.77 3.90
CA CYS A 112 -3.48 18.99 5.08
C CYS A 112 -2.22 18.84 5.96
N LEU A 113 -2.37 19.04 7.27
CA LEU A 113 -1.27 18.80 8.20
C LEU A 113 -1.17 17.28 8.51
N PRO A 114 0.06 16.76 8.75
CA PRO A 114 0.24 15.32 8.98
C PRO A 114 -0.68 14.72 10.02
N HIS A 115 -0.86 15.40 11.17
CA HIS A 115 -1.71 14.94 12.28
C HIS A 115 -3.22 14.97 11.99
N GLN A 116 -3.62 15.63 10.90
CA GLN A 116 -5.00 15.67 10.40
C GLN A 116 -5.29 14.60 9.35
N ALA A 117 -4.26 13.86 8.93
CA ALA A 117 -4.36 12.83 7.91
C ALA A 117 -4.21 11.43 8.51
N ILE A 118 -4.94 10.49 7.93
CA ILE A 118 -4.86 9.07 8.27
C ILE A 118 -4.47 8.30 7.02
N MET A 119 -3.36 7.56 7.09
CA MET A 119 -2.99 6.60 6.05
C MET A 119 -3.63 5.26 6.33
N ILE A 120 -4.42 4.78 5.40
CA ILE A 120 -5.03 3.44 5.41
C ILE A 120 -4.32 2.61 4.35
N GLY A 121 -3.72 1.49 4.73
CA GLY A 121 -2.98 0.66 3.80
C GLY A 121 -2.75 -0.76 4.31
N ASP A 122 -2.36 -1.65 3.40
CA ASP A 122 -2.13 -3.06 3.70
C ASP A 122 -0.64 -3.39 3.93
N ARG A 123 0.28 -2.50 3.55
CA ARG A 123 1.72 -2.72 3.62
C ARG A 123 2.35 -1.94 4.77
N LEU A 124 2.88 -2.67 5.79
CA LEU A 124 3.62 -2.04 6.90
C LEU A 124 4.80 -1.21 6.40
N ASP A 125 5.60 -1.75 5.48
CA ASP A 125 6.82 -1.13 4.96
C ASP A 125 6.57 0.02 3.98
N ASN A 126 5.51 -0.04 3.19
CA ASN A 126 5.22 0.95 2.16
C ASN A 126 4.24 2.03 2.60
N ASP A 127 3.27 1.67 3.45
CA ASP A 127 2.16 2.55 3.81
C ASP A 127 2.31 3.07 5.24
N ILE A 128 2.40 2.15 6.21
CA ILE A 128 2.25 2.47 7.63
C ILE A 128 3.50 3.17 8.18
N VAL A 129 4.67 2.54 8.05
CA VAL A 129 5.92 3.08 8.60
C VAL A 129 6.26 4.47 8.03
N PRO A 130 6.26 4.70 6.70
CA PRO A 130 6.60 6.01 6.17
C PRO A 130 5.58 7.10 6.53
N ALA A 131 4.27 6.79 6.55
CA ALA A 131 3.24 7.73 6.97
C ALA A 131 3.39 8.12 8.44
N LYS A 132 3.59 7.14 9.32
CA LYS A 132 3.81 7.36 10.75
C LYS A 132 5.04 8.21 11.04
N ARG A 133 6.14 8.00 10.32
CA ARG A 133 7.39 8.77 10.46
C ARG A 133 7.23 10.26 10.15
N ILE A 134 6.26 10.64 9.35
CA ILE A 134 5.98 12.04 9.06
C ILE A 134 4.82 12.61 9.88
N GLY A 135 4.29 11.85 10.84
CA GLY A 135 3.28 12.29 11.81
C GLY A 135 1.83 12.07 11.41
N MET A 136 1.55 11.29 10.38
CA MET A 136 0.19 10.85 10.06
C MET A 136 -0.28 9.79 11.05
N LYS A 137 -1.60 9.71 11.27
CA LYS A 137 -2.24 8.53 11.87
C LYS A 137 -2.26 7.38 10.86
N THR A 138 -2.40 6.15 11.35
CA THR A 138 -2.27 4.97 10.50
C THR A 138 -3.28 3.89 10.87
N ILE A 139 -3.92 3.31 9.84
CA ILE A 139 -4.74 2.10 9.95
C ILE A 139 -4.12 1.03 9.05
N TRP A 140 -3.70 -0.08 9.62
CA TRP A 140 -3.22 -1.23 8.87
C TRP A 140 -4.34 -2.21 8.62
N ILE A 141 -4.68 -2.44 7.33
CA ILE A 141 -5.63 -3.47 6.91
C ILE A 141 -4.85 -4.75 6.59
N LYS A 142 -5.16 -5.83 7.30
CA LYS A 142 -4.52 -7.14 7.10
C LYS A 142 -5.13 -7.90 5.92
N GLN A 143 -4.95 -7.35 4.72
CA GLN A 143 -5.45 -7.94 3.47
C GLN A 143 -4.31 -8.26 2.51
N GLY A 144 -4.57 -9.13 1.54
CA GLY A 144 -3.61 -9.50 0.51
C GLY A 144 -2.29 -10.03 1.07
N PHE A 145 -1.19 -9.80 0.37
CA PHE A 145 0.15 -10.21 0.80
C PHE A 145 0.63 -9.46 2.06
N GLY A 146 0.13 -8.26 2.31
CA GLY A 146 0.46 -7.47 3.49
C GLY A 146 0.00 -8.12 4.79
N SER A 147 -1.04 -8.96 4.75
CA SER A 147 -1.57 -9.68 5.93
C SER A 147 -0.55 -10.66 6.55
N LEU A 148 0.43 -11.11 5.77
CA LEU A 148 1.49 -12.02 6.23
C LEU A 148 2.63 -11.30 6.96
N ALA A 149 2.62 -9.97 6.96
CA ALA A 149 3.63 -9.18 7.66
C ALA A 149 3.47 -9.31 9.18
N GLN A 150 4.61 -9.29 9.87
CA GLN A 150 4.66 -9.29 11.34
C GLN A 150 5.23 -7.97 11.82
N VAL A 151 4.57 -7.35 12.78
CA VAL A 151 5.08 -6.16 13.48
C VAL A 151 6.29 -6.57 14.31
N LYS A 152 7.47 -6.00 14.03
CA LYS A 152 8.74 -6.35 14.68
C LYS A 152 9.13 -5.37 15.76
N ASN A 153 8.63 -4.14 15.69
CA ASN A 153 8.97 -3.06 16.60
C ASN A 153 7.85 -2.03 16.69
N LEU A 154 7.98 -1.04 17.57
CA LEU A 154 6.97 -0.01 17.80
C LEU A 154 6.75 0.93 16.58
N GLU A 155 7.77 1.13 15.74
CA GLU A 155 7.62 1.96 14.54
C GLU A 155 6.71 1.31 13.50
N GLU A 156 6.72 -0.03 13.42
CA GLU A 156 5.87 -0.79 12.51
C GLU A 156 4.43 -0.96 13.02
N ARG A 157 4.17 -0.62 14.30
CA ARG A 157 2.83 -0.73 14.88
C ARG A 157 1.96 0.43 14.39
N ALA A 158 0.90 0.13 13.66
CA ALA A 158 -0.12 1.10 13.29
C ALA A 158 -0.89 1.59 14.52
N ASP A 159 -1.55 2.75 14.42
CA ASP A 159 -2.45 3.24 15.48
C ASP A 159 -3.66 2.31 15.63
N TRP A 160 -4.20 1.81 14.51
CA TRP A 160 -5.23 0.78 14.48
C TRP A 160 -4.87 -0.32 13.49
N THR A 161 -5.36 -1.53 13.76
CA THR A 161 -5.22 -2.69 12.90
C THR A 161 -6.57 -3.34 12.71
N VAL A 162 -6.95 -3.59 11.46
CA VAL A 162 -8.23 -4.18 11.08
C VAL A 162 -8.03 -5.32 10.08
N GLU A 163 -9.00 -6.21 9.99
CA GLU A 163 -8.90 -7.39 9.11
C GLU A 163 -9.46 -7.11 7.70
N LYS A 164 -10.41 -6.18 7.57
CA LYS A 164 -11.07 -5.86 6.30
C LYS A 164 -11.42 -4.38 6.20
N LEU A 165 -11.68 -3.92 4.98
CA LEU A 165 -11.94 -2.50 4.69
C LEU A 165 -13.16 -1.95 5.46
N THR A 166 -14.23 -2.73 5.64
CA THR A 166 -15.42 -2.34 6.41
C THR A 166 -15.12 -1.96 7.86
N ASP A 167 -14.06 -2.53 8.44
CA ASP A 167 -13.73 -2.33 9.84
C ASP A 167 -13.12 -0.93 10.11
N VAL A 168 -12.85 -0.14 9.06
CA VAL A 168 -12.40 1.24 9.21
C VAL A 168 -13.54 2.19 9.60
N LEU A 169 -14.79 1.87 9.22
CA LEU A 169 -15.95 2.74 9.48
C LEU A 169 -16.18 3.02 10.97
N PRO A 170 -16.25 2.03 11.86
CA PRO A 170 -16.46 2.29 13.28
C PRO A 170 -15.27 3.02 13.95
N ILE A 171 -14.09 3.03 13.34
CA ILE A 171 -12.94 3.78 13.84
C ILE A 171 -13.03 5.25 13.44
N LEU A 172 -13.54 5.52 12.23
CA LEU A 172 -13.51 6.85 11.64
C LEU A 172 -14.82 7.63 11.82
N LEU A 173 -15.95 6.92 11.97
CA LEU A 173 -17.28 7.52 12.07
C LEU A 173 -17.88 7.45 13.50
N SER A 174 -17.06 7.12 14.51
CA SER A 174 -17.45 7.04 15.91
C SER A 174 -17.43 8.38 16.63
#